data_f90d40ea888d26bf4b71a87ed1be730b
#
_entry.id   f90d40ea888d26bf4b71a87ed1be730b
#
_cell.length_a   1.000
_cell.length_b   1.000
_cell.length_c   1.000
_cell.angle_alpha   90.00
_cell.angle_beta   90.00
_cell.angle_gamma   90.00
#
_symmetry.space_group_name_H-M   'P 1'
#
loop_
_entity.id
_entity.type
_entity.pdbx_description
1 polymer ?
#
loop_
_entity_poly.entity_id
_entity_poly.type
_entity_poly.pdbx_seq_one_letter_code
_entity_poly.pdbx_strand_id
1 'polypeptide(L)'
;MAERVRFPSTTGPTLAGLVDLPEREVRGWGVFAHGFTLGKNSPAATRICKSLASEGIGMLRFDNLGLGDSEGDWGDGSFSHKVADTVRAVEFMNGSGREVRLLVGHSFGGSAVIAAAHECHTVAAVASIGAPYQPAHVEHNYDALVQRIEADGEARFLIGGKALTLKRHFIEDVRATDLRERIRTLHRALIVMHSPTDTTVGIANASEIFRAARHPRSFVSLEGADHLLTEKNQAARAARIISAWADPYL
;
A
#
# COMPACT_ATOMS: atom_id res chain seq x y z
N MET A 1 -7.00 3.47 20.29
CA MET A 1 -8.20 2.58 20.10
C MET A 1 -8.43 2.38 18.62
N ALA A 2 -8.97 1.21 18.16
CA ALA A 2 -9.26 0.99 16.74
C ALA A 2 -10.76 0.72 16.54
N GLU A 3 -11.35 1.38 15.56
CA GLU A 3 -12.75 1.24 15.13
C GLU A 3 -12.82 0.25 13.95
N ARG A 4 -13.73 -0.72 14.04
CA ARG A 4 -13.99 -1.65 12.93
C ARG A 4 -14.91 -1.00 11.93
N VAL A 5 -14.53 -1.06 10.65
CA VAL A 5 -15.33 -0.49 9.57
C VAL A 5 -15.49 -1.49 8.41
N ARG A 6 -16.54 -1.29 7.63
CA ARG A 6 -16.80 -2.03 6.40
C ARG A 6 -17.24 -1.06 5.32
N PHE A 7 -16.76 -1.26 4.10
CA PHE A 7 -17.10 -0.43 2.95
C PHE A 7 -17.07 -1.28 1.66
N PRO A 8 -17.81 -0.91 0.62
CA PRO A 8 -17.86 -1.70 -0.60
C PRO A 8 -16.57 -1.56 -1.41
N SER A 9 -16.09 -2.69 -1.96
CA SER A 9 -15.11 -2.71 -3.05
C SER A 9 -15.74 -2.10 -4.31
N THR A 10 -14.92 -1.74 -5.27
CA THR A 10 -15.36 -1.32 -6.61
C THR A 10 -16.13 -2.41 -7.36
N THR A 11 -15.89 -3.67 -7.05
CA THR A 11 -16.53 -4.83 -7.68
C THR A 11 -17.72 -5.39 -6.89
N GLY A 12 -18.11 -4.75 -5.78
CA GLY A 12 -19.28 -5.10 -4.99
C GLY A 12 -19.05 -5.76 -3.65
N PRO A 13 -18.13 -6.73 -3.48
CA PRO A 13 -17.84 -7.35 -2.18
C PRO A 13 -17.44 -6.35 -1.10
N THR A 14 -17.75 -6.68 0.16
CA THR A 14 -17.46 -5.80 1.29
C THR A 14 -16.02 -5.96 1.76
N LEU A 15 -15.29 -4.85 1.87
CA LEU A 15 -13.96 -4.79 2.45
C LEU A 15 -14.01 -4.50 3.95
N ALA A 16 -13.13 -5.16 4.70
CA ALA A 16 -13.02 -5.01 6.15
C ALA A 16 -11.80 -4.17 6.51
N GLY A 17 -12.01 -3.13 7.30
CA GLY A 17 -10.98 -2.21 7.75
C GLY A 17 -10.95 -1.99 9.26
N LEU A 18 -9.86 -1.38 9.70
CA LEU A 18 -9.65 -0.87 11.05
C LEU A 18 -9.17 0.59 10.94
N VAL A 19 -9.89 1.49 11.60
CA VAL A 19 -9.43 2.87 11.76
C VAL A 19 -8.72 2.98 13.10
N ASP A 20 -7.41 3.11 13.09
CA ASP A 20 -6.62 3.46 14.27
C ASP A 20 -6.86 4.96 14.55
N LEU A 21 -7.60 5.24 15.64
CA LEU A 21 -8.01 6.60 16.00
C LEU A 21 -6.84 7.38 16.60
N PRO A 22 -6.75 8.70 16.34
CA PRO A 22 -5.75 9.56 16.96
C PRO A 22 -5.79 9.47 18.48
N GLU A 23 -4.61 9.39 19.12
CA GLU A 23 -4.48 9.32 20.60
C GLU A 23 -4.21 10.69 21.23
N ARG A 24 -4.13 11.74 20.42
CA ARG A 24 -3.95 13.16 20.79
C ARG A 24 -4.73 14.04 19.81
N GLU A 25 -4.52 15.35 19.85
CA GLU A 25 -5.14 16.28 18.89
C GLU A 25 -5.00 15.80 17.44
N VAL A 26 -6.09 15.85 16.70
CA VAL A 26 -6.15 15.36 15.32
C VAL A 26 -5.35 16.30 14.42
N ARG A 27 -4.28 15.79 13.82
CA ARG A 27 -3.47 16.49 12.82
C ARG A 27 -3.94 16.18 11.39
N GLY A 28 -4.52 15.01 11.18
CA GLY A 28 -5.01 14.58 9.87
C GLY A 28 -5.42 13.12 9.82
N TRP A 29 -5.81 12.68 8.64
CA TRP A 29 -6.22 11.31 8.36
C TRP A 29 -5.49 10.72 7.17
N GLY A 30 -5.28 9.41 7.22
CA GLY A 30 -4.63 8.69 6.13
C GLY A 30 -5.21 7.30 5.91
N VAL A 31 -4.81 6.72 4.75
CA VAL A 31 -5.11 5.33 4.38
C VAL A 31 -3.81 4.58 4.17
N PHE A 32 -3.76 3.34 4.66
CA PHE A 32 -2.62 2.43 4.50
C PHE A 32 -2.95 1.27 3.58
N ALA A 33 -2.18 1.10 2.50
CA ALA A 33 -2.24 -0.05 1.60
C ALA A 33 -1.10 -1.04 1.90
N HIS A 34 -1.48 -2.28 2.24
CA HIS A 34 -0.52 -3.36 2.56
C HIS A 34 0.10 -4.02 1.31
N GLY A 35 1.15 -4.83 1.51
CA GLY A 35 1.84 -5.59 0.45
C GLY A 35 0.96 -6.64 -0.25
N PHE A 36 1.58 -7.43 -1.14
CA PHE A 36 0.90 -8.29 -2.10
C PHE A 36 -0.19 -9.20 -1.49
N THR A 37 0.15 -10.13 -0.62
CA THR A 37 -0.79 -11.09 0.02
C THR A 37 -0.91 -10.87 1.52
N LEU A 38 -0.48 -9.70 1.99
CA LEU A 38 -0.57 -9.32 3.40
C LEU A 38 -2.02 -8.94 3.76
N GLY A 39 -2.22 -8.32 4.90
CA GLY A 39 -3.53 -7.83 5.34
C GLY A 39 -3.38 -6.68 6.33
N LYS A 40 -4.53 -6.11 6.74
CA LYS A 40 -4.60 -5.01 7.71
C LYS A 40 -3.92 -5.33 9.04
N ASN A 41 -3.78 -6.61 9.39
CA ASN A 41 -3.16 -7.06 10.63
C ASN A 41 -1.69 -7.46 10.48
N SER A 42 -1.08 -7.24 9.29
CA SER A 42 0.36 -7.47 9.11
C SER A 42 1.18 -6.59 10.08
N PRO A 43 2.36 -7.04 10.53
CA PRO A 43 3.18 -6.30 11.46
C PRO A 43 3.47 -4.86 11.02
N ALA A 44 3.87 -4.65 9.76
CA ALA A 44 4.12 -3.33 9.20
C ALA A 44 2.87 -2.45 9.26
N ALA A 45 1.72 -2.92 8.72
CA ALA A 45 0.47 -2.16 8.72
C ALA A 45 0.05 -1.75 10.13
N THR A 46 0.01 -2.73 11.06
CA THR A 46 -0.43 -2.49 12.43
C THR A 46 0.49 -1.51 13.16
N ARG A 47 1.80 -1.69 13.06
CA ARG A 47 2.77 -0.87 13.81
C ARG A 47 2.85 0.55 13.26
N ILE A 48 2.88 0.70 11.93
CA ILE A 48 2.93 2.03 11.30
C ILE A 48 1.65 2.80 11.60
N CYS A 49 0.46 2.21 11.39
CA CYS A 49 -0.80 2.91 11.61
C CYS A 49 -1.00 3.30 13.08
N LYS A 50 -0.72 2.39 14.03
CA LYS A 50 -0.78 2.74 15.46
C LYS A 50 0.22 3.82 15.86
N SER A 51 1.43 3.77 15.30
CA SER A 51 2.45 4.79 15.58
C SER A 51 2.06 6.16 15.02
N LEU A 52 1.45 6.22 13.83
CA LEU A 52 0.91 7.46 13.26
C LEU A 52 -0.28 7.96 14.08
N ALA A 53 -1.16 7.07 14.52
CA ALA A 53 -2.28 7.42 15.41
C ALA A 53 -1.81 8.01 16.74
N SER A 54 -0.74 7.48 17.33
CA SER A 54 -0.15 8.05 18.55
C SER A 54 0.46 9.43 18.34
N GLU A 55 0.76 9.81 17.09
CA GLU A 55 1.21 11.15 16.69
C GLU A 55 0.07 12.07 16.20
N GLY A 56 -1.20 11.68 16.36
CA GLY A 56 -2.35 12.49 15.98
C GLY A 56 -2.84 12.29 14.53
N ILE A 57 -2.28 11.33 13.79
CA ILE A 57 -2.69 11.02 12.42
C ILE A 57 -3.52 9.74 12.41
N GLY A 58 -4.83 9.87 12.29
CA GLY A 58 -5.72 8.70 12.23
C GLY A 58 -5.51 7.91 10.93
N MET A 59 -5.52 6.58 11.00
CA MET A 59 -5.18 5.73 9.86
C MET A 59 -6.21 4.64 9.63
N LEU A 60 -6.77 4.57 8.41
CA LEU A 60 -7.49 3.39 7.95
C LEU A 60 -6.50 2.40 7.33
N ARG A 61 -6.50 1.18 7.83
CA ARG A 61 -5.87 0.00 7.20
C ARG A 61 -6.95 -1.03 6.92
N PHE A 62 -6.94 -1.63 5.74
CA PHE A 62 -8.00 -2.56 5.31
C PHE A 62 -7.41 -3.79 4.63
N ASP A 63 -8.18 -4.87 4.57
CA ASP A 63 -7.87 -6.06 3.78
C ASP A 63 -8.38 -5.87 2.36
N ASN A 64 -7.54 -6.18 1.36
CA ASN A 64 -8.00 -6.24 -0.03
C ASN A 64 -8.94 -7.43 -0.23
N LEU A 65 -9.64 -7.43 -1.38
CA LEU A 65 -10.56 -8.47 -1.82
C LEU A 65 -10.03 -9.87 -1.49
N GLY A 66 -10.87 -10.70 -0.84
CA GLY A 66 -10.57 -12.09 -0.51
C GLY A 66 -9.45 -12.32 0.51
N LEU A 67 -8.94 -11.25 1.16
CA LEU A 67 -7.95 -11.35 2.23
C LEU A 67 -8.55 -11.02 3.60
N GLY A 68 -8.03 -11.66 4.62
CA GLY A 68 -8.41 -11.39 6.02
C GLY A 68 -9.89 -11.54 6.27
N ASP A 69 -10.56 -10.43 6.65
CA ASP A 69 -12.00 -10.39 6.94
C ASP A 69 -12.81 -9.76 5.78
N SER A 70 -12.18 -9.45 4.65
CA SER A 70 -12.85 -8.95 3.44
C SER A 70 -13.48 -10.09 2.67
N GLU A 71 -14.63 -9.80 2.04
CA GLU A 71 -15.37 -10.72 1.19
C GLU A 71 -14.71 -10.89 -0.18
N GLY A 72 -15.24 -11.84 -0.98
CA GLY A 72 -14.80 -12.13 -2.33
C GLY A 72 -13.69 -13.17 -2.41
N ASP A 73 -13.19 -13.39 -3.62
CA ASP A 73 -12.04 -14.26 -3.89
C ASP A 73 -10.82 -13.40 -4.23
N TRP A 74 -9.69 -13.68 -3.59
CA TRP A 74 -8.45 -12.97 -3.88
C TRP A 74 -8.01 -13.14 -5.34
N GLY A 75 -8.30 -14.30 -5.93
CA GLY A 75 -8.00 -14.58 -7.33
C GLY A 75 -8.74 -13.69 -8.33
N ASP A 76 -9.84 -13.06 -7.93
CA ASP A 76 -10.57 -12.09 -8.77
C ASP A 76 -9.97 -10.68 -8.69
N GLY A 77 -9.04 -10.46 -7.77
CA GLY A 77 -8.32 -9.20 -7.62
C GLY A 77 -7.24 -9.00 -8.67
N SER A 78 -6.78 -7.76 -8.78
CA SER A 78 -5.66 -7.35 -9.62
C SER A 78 -4.94 -6.14 -9.00
N PHE A 79 -3.88 -5.64 -9.63
CA PHE A 79 -3.26 -4.38 -9.21
C PHE A 79 -4.24 -3.21 -9.38
N SER A 80 -4.94 -3.15 -10.51
CA SER A 80 -5.95 -2.12 -10.78
C SER A 80 -7.10 -2.17 -9.78
N HIS A 81 -7.57 -3.35 -9.36
CA HIS A 81 -8.54 -3.48 -8.27
C HIS A 81 -7.99 -2.96 -6.94
N LYS A 82 -6.74 -3.28 -6.61
CA LYS A 82 -6.10 -2.76 -5.40
C LYS A 82 -5.99 -1.23 -5.40
N VAL A 83 -5.69 -0.63 -6.53
CA VAL A 83 -5.69 0.83 -6.71
C VAL A 83 -7.09 1.39 -6.49
N ALA A 84 -8.09 0.84 -7.18
CA ALA A 84 -9.48 1.28 -7.08
C ALA A 84 -10.06 1.11 -5.65
N ASP A 85 -9.77 -0.01 -4.97
CA ASP A 85 -10.16 -0.23 -3.57
C ASP A 85 -9.46 0.74 -2.60
N THR A 86 -8.23 1.18 -2.92
CA THR A 86 -7.56 2.24 -2.15
C THR A 86 -8.29 3.58 -2.33
N VAL A 87 -8.76 3.91 -3.54
CA VAL A 87 -9.61 5.09 -3.79
C VAL A 87 -10.92 4.99 -3.00
N ARG A 88 -11.60 3.83 -3.03
CA ARG A 88 -12.83 3.60 -2.24
C ARG A 88 -12.61 3.77 -0.74
N ALA A 89 -11.45 3.34 -0.22
CA ALA A 89 -11.08 3.55 1.18
C ALA A 89 -10.95 5.05 1.52
N VAL A 90 -10.38 5.86 0.63
CA VAL A 90 -10.30 7.32 0.77
C VAL A 90 -11.69 7.95 0.73
N GLU A 91 -12.52 7.58 -0.24
CA GLU A 91 -13.90 8.07 -0.36
C GLU A 91 -14.73 7.75 0.89
N PHE A 92 -14.62 6.52 1.42
CA PHE A 92 -15.29 6.10 2.64
C PHE A 92 -14.89 6.97 3.84
N MET A 93 -13.60 7.21 4.04
CA MET A 93 -13.11 8.07 5.11
C MET A 93 -13.60 9.51 4.95
N ASN A 94 -13.47 10.07 3.75
CA ASN A 94 -13.94 11.43 3.45
C ASN A 94 -15.45 11.58 3.70
N GLY A 95 -16.25 10.60 3.26
CA GLY A 95 -17.69 10.56 3.48
C GLY A 95 -18.09 10.45 4.96
N SER A 96 -17.19 9.97 5.82
CA SER A 96 -17.39 9.92 7.28
C SER A 96 -16.84 11.17 8.02
N GLY A 97 -16.50 12.23 7.31
CA GLY A 97 -15.97 13.47 7.89
C GLY A 97 -14.47 13.39 8.27
N ARG A 98 -13.76 12.38 7.78
CA ARG A 98 -12.33 12.13 8.04
C ARG A 98 -11.53 12.38 6.76
N GLU A 99 -11.30 13.66 6.43
CA GLU A 99 -10.62 14.05 5.19
C GLU A 99 -9.22 13.45 5.10
N VAL A 100 -9.03 12.55 4.14
CA VAL A 100 -7.74 11.86 3.93
C VAL A 100 -6.78 12.78 3.19
N ARG A 101 -5.67 13.12 3.85
CA ARG A 101 -4.58 13.94 3.32
C ARG A 101 -3.35 13.11 3.00
N LEU A 102 -3.18 11.94 3.63
CA LEU A 102 -2.00 11.09 3.56
C LEU A 102 -2.33 9.69 3.04
N LEU A 103 -1.61 9.22 2.04
CA LEU A 103 -1.56 7.80 1.68
C LEU A 103 -0.22 7.21 2.11
N VAL A 104 -0.25 6.04 2.71
CA VAL A 104 0.93 5.26 3.07
C VAL A 104 0.81 3.87 2.45
N GLY A 105 1.85 3.42 1.75
CA GLY A 105 1.85 2.09 1.15
C GLY A 105 3.14 1.33 1.39
N HIS A 106 3.03 0.04 1.65
CA HIS A 106 4.16 -0.85 1.86
C HIS A 106 4.26 -1.87 0.72
N SER A 107 5.47 -2.05 0.18
CA SER A 107 5.75 -3.02 -0.90
C SER A 107 4.82 -2.78 -2.10
N PHE A 108 4.12 -3.79 -2.59
CA PHE A 108 3.11 -3.68 -3.65
C PHE A 108 2.04 -2.63 -3.36
N GLY A 109 1.69 -2.43 -2.07
CA GLY A 109 0.81 -1.34 -1.63
C GLY A 109 1.42 0.04 -1.84
N GLY A 110 2.76 0.17 -1.80
CA GLY A 110 3.46 1.42 -2.08
C GLY A 110 3.28 1.87 -3.55
N SER A 111 3.32 0.92 -4.48
CA SER A 111 3.00 1.19 -5.89
C SER A 111 1.51 1.55 -6.06
N ALA A 112 0.62 0.87 -5.33
CA ALA A 112 -0.82 1.12 -5.40
C ALA A 112 -1.21 2.52 -4.89
N VAL A 113 -0.63 3.00 -3.78
CA VAL A 113 -0.95 4.35 -3.27
C VAL A 113 -0.44 5.46 -4.19
N ILE A 114 0.69 5.26 -4.87
CA ILE A 114 1.17 6.20 -5.89
C ILE A 114 0.16 6.28 -7.05
N ALA A 115 -0.33 5.12 -7.51
CA ALA A 115 -1.32 5.08 -8.57
C ALA A 115 -2.67 5.68 -8.13
N ALA A 116 -3.16 5.35 -6.95
CA ALA A 116 -4.46 5.80 -6.42
C ALA A 116 -4.51 7.31 -6.15
N ALA A 117 -3.39 7.93 -5.80
CA ALA A 117 -3.34 9.35 -5.46
C ALA A 117 -3.80 10.29 -6.59
N HIS A 118 -3.79 9.84 -7.85
CA HIS A 118 -4.32 10.61 -8.98
C HIS A 118 -5.83 10.82 -8.90
N GLU A 119 -6.55 9.85 -8.33
CA GLU A 119 -8.01 9.85 -8.21
C GLU A 119 -8.48 10.39 -6.85
N CYS A 120 -7.56 10.60 -5.91
CA CYS A 120 -7.84 11.06 -4.55
C CYS A 120 -7.55 12.56 -4.41
N HIS A 121 -8.54 13.41 -4.69
CA HIS A 121 -8.34 14.88 -4.76
C HIS A 121 -7.96 15.51 -3.41
N THR A 122 -8.37 14.95 -2.29
CA THR A 122 -8.01 15.44 -0.94
C THR A 122 -6.58 15.11 -0.53
N VAL A 123 -5.99 14.06 -1.13
CA VAL A 123 -4.63 13.61 -0.78
C VAL A 123 -3.59 14.64 -1.22
N ALA A 124 -2.75 15.06 -0.27
CA ALA A 124 -1.65 15.99 -0.49
C ALA A 124 -0.27 15.31 -0.41
N ALA A 125 -0.16 14.19 0.31
CA ALA A 125 1.08 13.49 0.59
C ALA A 125 0.98 11.99 0.38
N VAL A 126 2.03 11.38 -0.18
CA VAL A 126 2.16 9.94 -0.42
C VAL A 126 3.48 9.45 0.16
N ALA A 127 3.42 8.41 0.99
CA ALA A 127 4.59 7.73 1.53
C ALA A 127 4.66 6.29 1.00
N SER A 128 5.71 5.96 0.26
CA SER A 128 5.98 4.62 -0.24
C SER A 128 7.13 3.97 0.53
N ILE A 129 6.94 2.75 1.01
CA ILE A 129 7.92 2.01 1.80
C ILE A 129 8.24 0.69 1.11
N GLY A 130 9.50 0.48 0.70
CA GLY A 130 9.93 -0.76 0.04
C GLY A 130 9.14 -1.07 -1.24
N ALA A 131 8.68 -0.04 -1.97
CA ALA A 131 7.81 -0.20 -3.12
C ALA A 131 8.60 -0.59 -4.38
N PRO A 132 8.08 -1.50 -5.22
CA PRO A 132 8.61 -1.72 -6.55
C PRO A 132 8.23 -0.55 -7.47
N TYR A 133 9.15 -0.22 -8.39
CA TYR A 133 8.94 0.80 -9.42
C TYR A 133 7.88 0.40 -10.44
N GLN A 134 7.81 -0.90 -10.76
CA GLN A 134 6.79 -1.47 -11.64
C GLN A 134 6.02 -2.58 -10.90
N PRO A 135 4.69 -2.63 -11.02
CA PRO A 135 3.89 -3.67 -10.36
C PRO A 135 4.26 -5.09 -10.78
N ALA A 136 4.70 -5.28 -12.02
CA ALA A 136 5.13 -6.57 -12.55
C ALA A 136 6.32 -7.19 -11.77
N HIS A 137 7.06 -6.40 -10.99
CA HIS A 137 8.09 -6.92 -10.08
C HIS A 137 7.56 -8.02 -9.15
N VAL A 138 6.27 -8.01 -8.83
CA VAL A 138 5.64 -9.03 -7.97
C VAL A 138 5.70 -10.44 -8.55
N GLU A 139 5.94 -10.60 -9.87
CA GLU A 139 6.00 -11.90 -10.57
C GLU A 139 7.05 -12.84 -9.97
N HIS A 140 8.14 -12.31 -9.37
CA HIS A 140 9.14 -13.14 -8.71
C HIS A 140 8.58 -14.04 -7.59
N ASN A 141 7.39 -13.73 -7.05
CA ASN A 141 6.75 -14.58 -6.03
C ASN A 141 6.07 -15.82 -6.63
N TYR A 142 5.84 -15.85 -7.94
CA TYR A 142 5.11 -16.92 -8.63
C TYR A 142 5.66 -17.22 -10.05
N ASP A 143 6.89 -16.85 -10.32
CA ASP A 143 7.55 -17.00 -11.63
C ASP A 143 7.48 -18.44 -12.16
N ALA A 144 7.68 -19.43 -11.29
CA ALA A 144 7.57 -20.85 -11.62
C ALA A 144 6.16 -21.28 -12.09
N LEU A 145 5.13 -20.47 -11.83
CA LEU A 145 3.73 -20.78 -12.18
C LEU A 145 3.23 -20.02 -13.40
N VAL A 146 3.99 -19.03 -13.88
CA VAL A 146 3.54 -18.13 -14.96
C VAL A 146 3.11 -18.91 -16.21
N GLN A 147 3.94 -19.85 -16.71
CA GLN A 147 3.60 -20.64 -17.89
C GLN A 147 2.31 -21.44 -17.71
N ARG A 148 2.11 -22.02 -16.52
CA ARG A 148 0.90 -22.77 -16.19
C ARG A 148 -0.32 -21.84 -16.16
N ILE A 149 -0.20 -20.67 -15.53
CA ILE A 149 -1.29 -19.70 -15.45
C ILE A 149 -1.67 -19.19 -16.84
N GLU A 150 -0.68 -18.96 -17.71
CA GLU A 150 -0.89 -18.57 -19.11
C GLU A 150 -1.59 -19.65 -19.93
N ALA A 151 -1.30 -20.93 -19.67
CA ALA A 151 -1.92 -22.06 -20.37
C ALA A 151 -3.32 -22.38 -19.82
N ASP A 152 -3.44 -22.57 -18.50
CA ASP A 152 -4.64 -23.10 -17.83
C ASP A 152 -5.61 -22.00 -17.38
N GLY A 153 -5.19 -20.71 -17.40
CA GLY A 153 -5.96 -19.55 -16.93
C GLY A 153 -5.74 -19.22 -15.46
N GLU A 154 -5.34 -20.20 -14.65
CA GLU A 154 -5.10 -20.01 -13.22
C GLU A 154 -4.14 -21.07 -12.64
N ALA A 155 -3.54 -20.78 -11.49
CA ALA A 155 -2.82 -21.77 -10.68
C ALA A 155 -2.95 -21.46 -9.20
N ARG A 156 -2.95 -22.50 -8.37
CA ARG A 156 -2.80 -22.38 -6.92
C ARG A 156 -1.34 -22.22 -6.54
N PHE A 157 -1.06 -21.33 -5.61
CA PHE A 157 0.26 -21.14 -5.05
C PHE A 157 0.20 -20.96 -3.53
N LEU A 158 1.31 -21.28 -2.87
CA LEU A 158 1.47 -21.13 -1.43
C LEU A 158 2.38 -19.93 -1.17
N ILE A 159 1.89 -18.97 -0.41
CA ILE A 159 2.68 -17.81 0.02
C ILE A 159 2.34 -17.43 1.47
N GLY A 160 3.36 -17.30 2.32
CA GLY A 160 3.17 -16.98 3.73
C GLY A 160 2.23 -17.98 4.47
N GLY A 161 2.23 -19.25 4.08
CA GLY A 161 1.36 -20.30 4.65
C GLY A 161 -0.10 -20.26 4.16
N LYS A 162 -0.44 -19.39 3.20
CA LYS A 162 -1.78 -19.31 2.59
C LYS A 162 -1.79 -19.96 1.22
N ALA A 163 -2.81 -20.77 0.95
CA ALA A 163 -3.09 -21.26 -0.40
C ALA A 163 -4.01 -20.27 -1.10
N LEU A 164 -3.53 -19.66 -2.19
CA LEU A 164 -4.25 -18.67 -2.97
C LEU A 164 -4.32 -19.13 -4.43
N THR A 165 -5.31 -18.69 -5.17
CA THR A 165 -5.42 -18.89 -6.62
C THR A 165 -5.00 -17.61 -7.33
N LEU A 166 -4.03 -17.71 -8.24
CA LEU A 166 -3.64 -16.60 -9.11
C LEU A 166 -4.19 -16.84 -10.50
N LYS A 167 -4.91 -15.87 -11.04
CA LYS A 167 -5.55 -15.94 -12.36
C LYS A 167 -4.77 -15.15 -13.41
N ARG A 168 -4.92 -15.52 -14.69
CA ARG A 168 -4.19 -14.92 -15.82
C ARG A 168 -4.36 -13.40 -15.88
N HIS A 169 -5.57 -12.88 -15.64
CA HIS A 169 -5.82 -11.44 -15.69
C HIS A 169 -4.97 -10.63 -14.71
N PHE A 170 -4.55 -11.21 -13.57
CA PHE A 170 -3.65 -10.55 -12.63
C PHE A 170 -2.27 -10.31 -13.29
N ILE A 171 -1.74 -11.34 -13.98
CA ILE A 171 -0.45 -11.24 -14.68
C ILE A 171 -0.54 -10.20 -15.79
N GLU A 172 -1.61 -10.25 -16.57
CA GLU A 172 -1.87 -9.29 -17.66
C GLU A 172 -1.95 -7.86 -17.12
N ASP A 173 -2.66 -7.64 -16.02
CA ASP A 173 -2.84 -6.32 -15.40
C ASP A 173 -1.52 -5.73 -14.86
N VAL A 174 -0.72 -6.52 -14.13
CA VAL A 174 0.56 -6.02 -13.61
C VAL A 174 1.57 -5.72 -14.72
N ARG A 175 1.55 -6.48 -15.82
CA ARG A 175 2.42 -6.28 -17.00
C ARG A 175 1.97 -5.09 -17.84
N ALA A 176 0.67 -4.85 -17.95
CA ALA A 176 0.11 -3.72 -18.68
C ALA A 176 0.26 -2.39 -17.96
N THR A 177 0.49 -2.42 -16.64
CA THR A 177 0.59 -1.21 -15.82
C THR A 177 1.98 -0.59 -15.92
N ASP A 178 2.08 0.61 -16.50
CA ASP A 178 3.28 1.47 -16.42
C ASP A 178 3.09 2.54 -15.33
N LEU A 179 3.81 2.37 -14.22
CA LEU A 179 3.74 3.31 -13.09
C LEU A 179 4.58 4.57 -13.32
N ARG A 180 5.52 4.56 -14.27
CA ARG A 180 6.43 5.68 -14.55
C ARG A 180 5.69 6.98 -14.78
N GLU A 181 4.70 6.97 -15.66
CA GLU A 181 3.94 8.17 -15.99
C GLU A 181 3.12 8.66 -14.79
N ARG A 182 2.54 7.74 -14.01
CA ARG A 182 1.82 8.10 -12.78
C ARG A 182 2.75 8.72 -11.73
N ILE A 183 3.98 8.25 -11.60
CA ILE A 183 4.98 8.87 -10.72
C ILE A 183 5.34 10.26 -11.22
N ARG A 184 5.58 10.42 -12.53
CA ARG A 184 5.99 11.68 -13.15
C ARG A 184 4.91 12.78 -13.03
N THR A 185 3.64 12.40 -13.09
CA THR A 185 2.47 13.28 -13.06
C THR A 185 1.74 13.28 -11.72
N LEU A 186 2.36 12.78 -10.66
CA LEU A 186 1.73 12.62 -9.35
C LEU A 186 1.22 13.95 -8.75
N HIS A 187 1.98 15.05 -8.92
CA HIS A 187 1.65 16.38 -8.39
C HIS A 187 1.23 16.38 -6.90
N ARG A 188 1.82 15.49 -6.12
CA ARG A 188 1.68 15.38 -4.66
C ARG A 188 3.06 15.29 -4.04
N ALA A 189 3.18 15.65 -2.77
CA ALA A 189 4.41 15.38 -2.04
C ALA A 189 4.65 13.87 -1.95
N LEU A 190 5.84 13.41 -2.30
CA LEU A 190 6.22 11.99 -2.27
C LEU A 190 7.44 11.79 -1.38
N ILE A 191 7.31 10.89 -0.40
CA ILE A 191 8.47 10.34 0.30
C ILE A 191 8.67 8.88 -0.11
N VAL A 192 9.88 8.56 -0.55
CA VAL A 192 10.32 7.21 -0.90
C VAL A 192 11.21 6.71 0.23
N MET A 193 10.79 5.65 0.91
CA MET A 193 11.52 5.06 2.02
C MET A 193 11.91 3.63 1.66
N HIS A 194 13.19 3.28 1.78
CA HIS A 194 13.66 1.96 1.35
C HIS A 194 14.87 1.50 2.15
N SER A 195 14.94 0.21 2.44
CA SER A 195 16.12 -0.38 3.04
C SER A 195 17.19 -0.65 1.98
N PRO A 196 18.46 -0.27 2.21
CA PRO A 196 19.54 -0.59 1.28
C PRO A 196 19.85 -2.09 1.21
N THR A 197 19.42 -2.86 2.20
CA THR A 197 19.62 -4.31 2.28
C THR A 197 18.35 -5.13 1.99
N ASP A 198 17.32 -4.49 1.41
CA ASP A 198 16.09 -5.17 1.00
C ASP A 198 16.39 -6.15 -0.15
N THR A 199 16.19 -7.45 0.11
CA THR A 199 16.43 -8.54 -0.86
C THR A 199 15.17 -8.95 -1.61
N THR A 200 14.00 -8.46 -1.20
CA THR A 200 12.72 -8.74 -1.86
C THR A 200 12.44 -7.72 -2.96
N VAL A 201 12.58 -6.43 -2.62
CA VAL A 201 12.50 -5.33 -3.58
C VAL A 201 13.81 -4.56 -3.48
N GLY A 202 14.71 -4.75 -4.44
CA GLY A 202 16.03 -4.11 -4.40
C GLY A 202 15.93 -2.58 -4.41
N ILE A 203 16.88 -1.94 -3.71
CA ILE A 203 16.96 -0.47 -3.53
C ILE A 203 16.94 0.32 -4.85
N ALA A 204 17.33 -0.29 -5.97
CA ALA A 204 17.25 0.34 -7.30
C ALA A 204 15.85 0.81 -7.64
N ASN A 205 14.79 0.10 -7.17
CA ASN A 205 13.41 0.52 -7.35
C ASN A 205 13.12 1.90 -6.74
N ALA A 206 13.62 2.14 -5.52
CA ALA A 206 13.49 3.45 -4.88
C ALA A 206 14.20 4.56 -5.66
N SER A 207 15.36 4.26 -6.25
CA SER A 207 16.09 5.20 -7.11
C SER A 207 15.28 5.56 -8.36
N GLU A 208 14.65 4.58 -9.00
CA GLU A 208 13.82 4.82 -10.18
C GLU A 208 12.56 5.62 -9.83
N ILE A 209 11.85 5.29 -8.73
CA ILE A 209 10.71 6.06 -8.24
C ILE A 209 11.13 7.52 -7.97
N PHE A 210 12.23 7.70 -7.23
CA PHE A 210 12.71 9.03 -6.86
C PHE A 210 13.11 9.87 -8.08
N ARG A 211 13.79 9.26 -9.07
CA ARG A 211 14.17 9.97 -10.30
C ARG A 211 12.97 10.38 -11.15
N ALA A 212 11.97 9.51 -11.26
CA ALA A 212 10.76 9.77 -12.05
C ALA A 212 9.86 10.83 -11.41
N ALA A 213 9.83 10.92 -10.07
CA ALA A 213 8.99 11.86 -9.33
C ALA A 213 9.44 13.31 -9.52
N ARG A 214 8.46 14.23 -9.52
CA ARG A 214 8.70 15.68 -9.44
C ARG A 214 8.72 16.15 -7.99
N HIS A 215 9.26 17.34 -7.76
CA HIS A 215 9.18 17.98 -6.44
C HIS A 215 7.74 18.39 -6.08
N PRO A 216 7.36 18.33 -4.77
CA PRO A 216 8.21 17.95 -3.65
C PRO A 216 8.41 16.43 -3.54
N ARG A 217 9.66 16.00 -3.50
CA ARG A 217 10.04 14.59 -3.32
C ARG A 217 11.16 14.44 -2.29
N SER A 218 11.09 13.41 -1.48
CA SER A 218 12.06 13.09 -0.44
C SER A 218 12.47 11.61 -0.55
N PHE A 219 13.70 11.31 -0.16
CA PHE A 219 14.19 9.93 -0.02
C PHE A 219 14.72 9.72 1.39
N VAL A 220 14.38 8.57 1.97
CA VAL A 220 14.91 8.16 3.28
C VAL A 220 15.37 6.71 3.20
N SER A 221 16.64 6.50 3.55
CA SER A 221 17.20 5.18 3.73
C SER A 221 16.77 4.60 5.09
N LEU A 222 16.21 3.39 5.06
CA LEU A 222 15.82 2.63 6.24
C LEU A 222 16.91 1.59 6.58
N GLU A 223 18.10 2.06 6.92
CA GLU A 223 19.21 1.17 7.25
C GLU A 223 18.82 0.16 8.32
N GLY A 224 19.22 -1.09 8.11
CA GLY A 224 18.98 -2.21 9.02
C GLY A 224 17.52 -2.71 9.05
N ALA A 225 16.64 -2.16 8.21
CA ALA A 225 15.29 -2.69 8.08
C ALA A 225 15.26 -3.87 7.09
N ASP A 226 14.48 -4.89 7.41
CA ASP A 226 14.09 -5.91 6.45
C ASP A 226 12.87 -5.47 5.64
N HIS A 227 12.58 -6.18 4.53
CA HIS A 227 11.46 -5.83 3.65
C HIS A 227 10.11 -5.72 4.37
N LEU A 228 9.84 -6.61 5.32
CA LEU A 228 8.55 -6.71 6.01
C LEU A 228 8.46 -5.82 7.27
N LEU A 229 9.54 -5.10 7.62
CA LEU A 229 9.64 -4.31 8.86
C LEU A 229 9.30 -5.17 10.08
N THR A 230 9.91 -6.35 10.16
CA THR A 230 9.57 -7.34 11.19
C THR A 230 9.95 -6.89 12.59
N GLU A 231 11.03 -6.13 12.73
CA GLU A 231 11.43 -5.55 13.99
C GLU A 231 10.55 -4.34 14.37
N LYS A 232 10.10 -4.31 15.62
CA LYS A 232 9.18 -3.28 16.10
C LYS A 232 9.71 -1.85 15.93
N ASN A 233 10.99 -1.65 16.13
CA ASN A 233 11.66 -0.34 16.00
C ASN A 233 11.75 0.14 14.54
N GLN A 234 11.84 -0.76 13.56
CA GLN A 234 11.89 -0.41 12.13
C GLN A 234 10.60 0.29 11.68
N ALA A 235 9.46 -0.34 11.94
CA ALA A 235 8.14 0.23 11.62
C ALA A 235 7.88 1.54 12.39
N ALA A 236 8.24 1.60 13.68
CA ALA A 236 8.09 2.81 14.48
C ALA A 236 8.97 3.96 13.97
N ARG A 237 10.22 3.66 13.53
CA ARG A 237 11.11 4.66 12.90
C ARG A 237 10.49 5.20 11.61
N ALA A 238 9.99 4.31 10.74
CA ALA A 238 9.33 4.73 9.50
C ALA A 238 8.14 5.65 9.79
N ALA A 239 7.29 5.28 10.73
CA ALA A 239 6.11 6.07 11.11
C ALA A 239 6.48 7.47 11.65
N ARG A 240 7.48 7.59 12.52
CA ARG A 240 7.95 8.90 13.02
C ARG A 240 8.46 9.80 11.90
N ILE A 241 9.21 9.23 10.95
CA ILE A 241 9.70 9.99 9.80
C ILE A 241 8.53 10.47 8.94
N ILE A 242 7.56 9.59 8.66
CA ILE A 242 6.34 9.95 7.92
C ILE A 242 5.58 11.06 8.65
N SER A 243 5.37 10.93 9.97
CA SER A 243 4.63 11.91 10.77
C SER A 243 5.26 13.30 10.72
N ALA A 244 6.60 13.38 10.85
CA ALA A 244 7.32 14.65 10.79
C ALA A 244 7.35 15.24 9.37
N TRP A 245 7.55 14.39 8.35
CA TRP A 245 7.58 14.83 6.96
C TRP A 245 6.21 15.27 6.44
N ALA A 246 5.14 14.61 6.87
CA ALA A 246 3.78 14.89 6.39
C ALA A 246 3.16 16.16 7.01
N ASP A 247 3.71 16.68 8.10
CA ASP A 247 3.13 17.80 8.86
C ASP A 247 2.63 18.99 8.01
N PRO A 248 3.38 19.50 7.05
CA PRO A 248 2.91 20.62 6.21
C PRO A 248 1.81 20.27 5.19
N TYR A 249 1.42 19.00 5.11
CA TYR A 249 0.45 18.50 4.14
C TYR A 249 -0.85 17.97 4.77
N LEU A 250 -0.92 17.91 6.11
CA LEU A 250 -2.04 17.38 6.88
C LEU A 250 -3.14 18.40 7.14
#